data_ae58d35fb34a95a3c999b8025554add7
#
_entry.id   ae58d35fb34a95a3c999b8025554add7
#
_cell.length_a   1.000
_cell.length_b   1.000
_cell.length_c   1.000
_cell.angle_alpha   90.00
_cell.angle_beta   90.00
_cell.angle_gamma   90.00
#
_symmetry.space_group_name_H-M   'P 1'
#
loop_
_entity.id
_entity.type
_entity.pdbx_description
1 polymer ?
#
loop_
_entity_poly.entity_id
_entity_poly.type
_entity_poly.pdbx_seq_one_letter_code
_entity_poly.pdbx_strand_id
1 'polypeptide(L)'
;MSHAITVLPSNREFTAEADETVLMAAIRQGIGLPYGCKDGACGSCKCKKISGEVRLDAYQAKALSEAELADGFILTCRAHAQSPLVLESRQVVEAGAFPIRKMPARVASLERLAPDVMRVKLQLPATEAVQYHAGQYMDVLLRSGERRSYSMGNAPHTVGDEQKAIELHIRHMPGGQFTDHVFGAMKEKEIMRIEGPFGSFFLREDSNKPIILLASGTGFAPIKALLEHMAHKGINRSAHLYWGGRRPQDLYLNDWVQAFAQAHPWLSYVPVISDALPEDAWSGRTGFVHRAVLADHADLSGHEVYACGAPVVINAAQRDFVSEARLDADAFYADAFTSAADQAQA
;
A
#
# COMPACT_ATOMS: atom_id res chain seq x y z
N MET A 1 -28.52 15.52 4.59
CA MET A 1 -27.92 16.47 5.54
C MET A 1 -26.44 16.23 5.57
N SER A 2 -25.63 17.25 5.67
CA SER A 2 -24.18 17.11 5.80
C SER A 2 -23.78 17.22 7.29
N HIS A 3 -22.71 16.56 7.67
CA HIS A 3 -22.20 16.57 9.04
C HIS A 3 -20.73 17.00 9.09
N ALA A 4 -20.38 17.86 10.04
CA ALA A 4 -19.01 18.27 10.27
C ALA A 4 -18.22 17.14 10.93
N ILE A 5 -16.96 16.98 10.52
CA ILE A 5 -16.05 15.98 11.05
C ILE A 5 -14.75 16.68 11.43
N THR A 6 -14.32 16.50 12.68
CA THR A 6 -13.04 17.03 13.20
C THR A 6 -12.10 15.87 13.49
N VAL A 7 -10.85 15.98 13.09
CA VAL A 7 -9.82 14.95 13.33
C VAL A 7 -8.77 15.47 14.29
N LEU A 8 -8.62 14.79 15.43
CA LEU A 8 -7.62 15.07 16.45
C LEU A 8 -6.35 14.24 16.26
N PRO A 9 -5.17 14.69 16.67
CA PRO A 9 -4.88 16.00 17.27
C PRO A 9 -4.68 17.13 16.25
N SER A 10 -4.78 16.84 14.93
CA SER A 10 -4.49 17.80 13.87
C SER A 10 -5.48 18.98 13.79
N ASN A 11 -6.65 18.86 14.43
CA ASN A 11 -7.78 19.79 14.35
C ASN A 11 -8.23 20.11 12.91
N ARG A 12 -8.02 19.16 11.99
CA ARG A 12 -8.52 19.28 10.61
C ARG A 12 -10.02 19.03 10.59
N GLU A 13 -10.71 19.88 9.83
CA GLU A 13 -12.17 19.81 9.69
C GLU A 13 -12.58 19.61 8.24
N PHE A 14 -13.60 18.82 8.02
CA PHE A 14 -14.24 18.61 6.73
C PHE A 14 -15.71 18.24 6.92
N THR A 15 -16.47 18.19 5.83
CA THR A 15 -17.90 17.91 5.86
C THR A 15 -18.21 16.67 5.02
N ALA A 16 -18.92 15.69 5.61
CA ALA A 16 -19.43 14.52 4.90
C ALA A 16 -20.90 14.73 4.52
N GLU A 17 -21.23 14.41 3.26
CA GLU A 17 -22.61 14.35 2.80
C GLU A 17 -23.27 13.02 3.25
N ALA A 18 -24.62 12.98 3.25
CA ALA A 18 -25.33 11.82 3.78
C ALA A 18 -25.00 10.48 3.09
N ASP A 19 -24.73 10.53 1.79
CA ASP A 19 -24.51 9.34 0.94
C ASP A 19 -23.05 8.99 0.72
N GLU A 20 -22.11 9.76 1.31
CA GLU A 20 -20.68 9.47 1.19
C GLU A 20 -20.09 8.95 2.49
N THR A 21 -19.05 8.10 2.36
CA THR A 21 -18.30 7.65 3.52
C THR A 21 -17.40 8.76 4.06
N VAL A 22 -17.04 8.69 5.34
CA VAL A 22 -16.10 9.61 5.99
C VAL A 22 -14.78 9.72 5.19
N LEU A 23 -14.26 8.59 4.70
CA LEU A 23 -13.04 8.57 3.90
C LEU A 23 -13.22 9.32 2.57
N MET A 24 -14.32 9.10 1.85
CA MET A 24 -14.55 9.77 0.56
C MET A 24 -14.73 11.28 0.74
N ALA A 25 -15.41 11.70 1.80
CA ALA A 25 -15.52 13.11 2.17
C ALA A 25 -14.16 13.75 2.47
N ALA A 26 -13.30 13.06 3.21
CA ALA A 26 -11.93 13.49 3.50
C ALA A 26 -11.11 13.64 2.20
N ILE A 27 -11.12 12.61 1.34
CA ILE A 27 -10.42 12.63 0.04
C ILE A 27 -10.89 13.79 -0.82
N ARG A 28 -12.21 13.98 -0.94
CA ARG A 28 -12.81 15.08 -1.75
C ARG A 28 -12.34 16.47 -1.29
N GLN A 29 -12.10 16.63 0.00
CA GLN A 29 -11.71 17.91 0.60
C GLN A 29 -10.20 18.00 0.90
N GLY A 30 -9.40 17.06 0.40
CA GLY A 30 -7.95 17.11 0.53
C GLY A 30 -7.43 16.80 1.93
N ILE A 31 -8.18 16.06 2.76
CA ILE A 31 -7.75 15.60 4.08
C ILE A 31 -7.24 14.16 3.95
N GLY A 32 -5.97 13.95 4.25
CA GLY A 32 -5.31 12.65 4.15
C GLY A 32 -5.52 11.79 5.39
N LEU A 33 -6.66 11.14 5.53
CA LEU A 33 -6.84 10.06 6.49
C LEU A 33 -6.06 8.81 6.03
N PRO A 34 -5.62 7.93 6.94
CA PRO A 34 -4.99 6.66 6.55
C PRO A 34 -6.00 5.78 5.81
N TYR A 35 -5.57 5.16 4.70
CA TYR A 35 -6.38 4.16 3.98
C TYR A 35 -5.57 3.32 2.99
N GLY A 36 -6.08 2.13 2.67
CA GLY A 36 -5.61 1.25 1.61
C GLY A 36 -6.76 0.88 0.66
N CYS A 37 -7.49 -0.21 0.92
CA CYS A 37 -8.45 -0.84 0.00
C CYS A 37 -9.73 -0.05 -0.33
N LYS A 38 -10.22 0.80 0.52
CA LYS A 38 -11.49 1.58 0.42
C LYS A 38 -12.79 0.76 0.57
N ASP A 39 -12.73 -0.55 0.77
CA ASP A 39 -13.89 -1.48 0.73
C ASP A 39 -14.10 -2.31 2.00
N GLY A 40 -13.44 -1.93 3.11
CA GLY A 40 -13.66 -2.54 4.42
C GLY A 40 -12.91 -3.86 4.65
N ALA A 41 -11.92 -4.21 3.82
CA ALA A 41 -11.25 -5.50 3.90
C ALA A 41 -9.86 -5.47 4.56
N CYS A 42 -9.13 -4.33 4.54
CA CYS A 42 -7.72 -4.28 4.97
C CYS A 42 -7.49 -3.72 6.39
N GLY A 43 -8.41 -2.91 6.92
CA GLY A 43 -8.26 -2.28 8.23
C GLY A 43 -7.39 -1.02 8.28
N SER A 44 -6.70 -0.62 7.18
CA SER A 44 -5.79 0.54 7.17
C SER A 44 -6.49 1.89 7.43
N CYS A 45 -7.79 1.98 7.22
CA CYS A 45 -8.58 3.19 7.46
C CYS A 45 -9.22 3.25 8.86
N LYS A 46 -8.74 2.41 9.79
CA LYS A 46 -9.25 2.36 11.16
C LYS A 46 -8.90 3.63 11.92
N CYS A 47 -9.90 4.32 12.44
CA CYS A 47 -9.77 5.50 13.30
C CYS A 47 -10.60 5.34 14.55
N LYS A 48 -10.20 5.95 15.65
CA LYS A 48 -10.99 5.97 16.87
C LYS A 48 -12.04 7.07 16.81
N LYS A 49 -13.30 6.73 16.97
CA LYS A 49 -14.42 7.67 17.12
C LYS A 49 -14.47 8.15 18.57
N ILE A 50 -14.20 9.41 18.80
CA ILE A 50 -14.25 10.04 20.13
C ILE A 50 -15.68 10.46 20.46
N SER A 51 -16.42 11.01 19.50
CA SER A 51 -17.82 11.39 19.68
C SER A 51 -18.59 11.36 18.37
N GLY A 52 -19.92 11.37 18.48
CA GLY A 52 -20.85 11.35 17.35
C GLY A 52 -21.32 9.94 16.98
N GLU A 53 -22.23 9.88 16.01
CA GLU A 53 -22.86 8.63 15.56
C GLU A 53 -22.53 8.35 14.11
N VAL A 54 -22.34 7.06 13.79
CA VAL A 54 -22.06 6.57 12.45
C VAL A 54 -22.93 5.36 12.11
N ARG A 55 -23.33 5.24 10.85
CA ARG A 55 -23.79 4.00 10.25
C ARG A 55 -22.60 3.35 9.53
N LEU A 56 -22.38 2.07 9.77
CA LEU A 56 -21.36 1.30 9.07
C LEU A 56 -22.00 0.46 7.96
N ASP A 57 -21.41 0.51 6.78
CA ASP A 57 -21.67 -0.47 5.74
C ASP A 57 -20.96 -1.79 6.06
N ALA A 58 -21.31 -2.88 5.37
CA ALA A 58 -20.69 -4.19 5.56
C ALA A 58 -19.15 -4.12 5.42
N TYR A 59 -18.43 -4.86 6.28
CA TYR A 59 -16.98 -4.95 6.32
C TYR A 59 -16.55 -6.31 6.86
N GLN A 60 -15.27 -6.63 6.73
CA GLN A 60 -14.73 -7.89 7.21
C GLN A 60 -14.33 -7.80 8.68
N ALA A 61 -14.66 -8.84 9.47
CA ALA A 61 -14.30 -8.92 10.89
C ALA A 61 -12.77 -8.86 11.11
N LYS A 62 -11.96 -9.30 10.15
CA LYS A 62 -10.49 -9.17 10.21
C LYS A 62 -10.01 -7.72 10.08
N ALA A 63 -10.79 -6.82 9.47
CA ALA A 63 -10.47 -5.41 9.33
C ALA A 63 -10.88 -4.58 10.54
N LEU A 64 -11.96 -4.97 11.22
CA LEU A 64 -12.45 -4.37 12.46
C LEU A 64 -13.14 -5.44 13.27
N SER A 65 -12.53 -5.86 14.38
CA SER A 65 -13.11 -6.84 15.30
C SER A 65 -14.23 -6.25 16.17
N GLU A 66 -15.08 -7.10 16.73
CA GLU A 66 -16.12 -6.66 17.67
C GLU A 66 -15.56 -5.95 18.90
N ALA A 67 -14.40 -6.39 19.41
CA ALA A 67 -13.73 -5.74 20.51
C ALA A 67 -13.27 -4.31 20.17
N GLU A 68 -12.65 -4.12 19.00
CA GLU A 68 -12.23 -2.81 18.53
C GLU A 68 -13.44 -1.88 18.26
N LEU A 69 -14.53 -2.43 17.70
CA LEU A 69 -15.77 -1.67 17.53
C LEU A 69 -16.34 -1.23 18.89
N ALA A 70 -16.33 -2.11 19.90
CA ALA A 70 -16.76 -1.79 21.26
C ALA A 70 -15.86 -0.73 21.92
N ASP A 71 -14.56 -0.71 21.59
CA ASP A 71 -13.59 0.30 22.04
C ASP A 71 -13.71 1.62 21.25
N GLY A 72 -14.68 1.72 20.33
CA GLY A 72 -14.97 2.94 19.57
C GLY A 72 -14.20 3.10 18.27
N PHE A 73 -13.50 2.07 17.77
CA PHE A 73 -12.89 2.13 16.45
C PHE A 73 -13.92 1.98 15.34
N ILE A 74 -13.69 2.66 14.22
CA ILE A 74 -14.49 2.58 13.01
C ILE A 74 -13.59 2.44 11.78
N LEU A 75 -14.13 1.92 10.68
CA LEU A 75 -13.50 1.99 9.36
C LEU A 75 -14.04 3.21 8.61
N THR A 76 -13.21 4.22 8.40
CA THR A 76 -13.65 5.47 7.73
C THR A 76 -14.15 5.25 6.30
N CYS A 77 -13.68 4.20 5.63
CA CYS A 77 -14.14 3.83 4.28
C CYS A 77 -15.53 3.16 4.26
N ARG A 78 -16.06 2.78 5.44
CA ARG A 78 -17.39 2.14 5.59
C ARG A 78 -18.33 2.93 6.51
N ALA A 79 -17.82 4.00 7.13
CA ALA A 79 -18.57 4.83 8.06
C ALA A 79 -19.25 5.99 7.33
N HIS A 80 -20.55 6.17 7.56
CA HIS A 80 -21.33 7.32 7.17
C HIS A 80 -21.70 8.11 8.42
N ALA A 81 -21.41 9.40 8.43
CA ALA A 81 -21.75 10.26 9.56
C ALA A 81 -23.26 10.40 9.71
N GLN A 82 -23.77 10.23 10.93
CA GLN A 82 -25.19 10.42 11.28
C GLN A 82 -25.38 11.65 12.20
N SER A 83 -24.28 12.18 12.72
CA SER A 83 -24.19 13.42 13.50
C SER A 83 -22.81 14.05 13.29
N PRO A 84 -22.52 15.24 13.82
CA PRO A 84 -21.15 15.74 13.88
C PRO A 84 -20.23 14.73 14.57
N LEU A 85 -19.04 14.49 13.97
CA LEU A 85 -18.08 13.49 14.43
C LEU A 85 -16.79 14.13 14.92
N VAL A 86 -16.18 13.51 15.96
CA VAL A 86 -14.80 13.75 16.33
C VAL A 86 -14.05 12.42 16.22
N LEU A 87 -13.02 12.39 15.41
CA LEU A 87 -12.16 11.24 15.19
C LEU A 87 -10.77 11.50 15.74
N GLU A 88 -10.06 10.45 16.15
CA GLU A 88 -8.64 10.51 16.50
C GLU A 88 -7.84 9.72 15.48
N SER A 89 -6.86 10.39 14.86
CA SER A 89 -5.85 9.77 13.99
C SER A 89 -4.60 10.63 13.97
N ARG A 90 -3.46 10.06 14.34
CA ARG A 90 -2.15 10.75 14.31
C ARG A 90 -1.48 10.67 12.95
N GLN A 91 -1.93 9.77 12.07
CA GLN A 91 -1.40 9.59 10.72
C GLN A 91 -2.05 10.52 9.68
N VAL A 92 -2.71 11.59 10.13
CA VAL A 92 -3.29 12.58 9.20
C VAL A 92 -2.17 13.33 8.50
N VAL A 93 -2.17 13.27 7.19
CA VAL A 93 -1.27 14.05 6.34
C VAL A 93 -2.09 15.11 5.60
N GLU A 94 -1.44 16.18 5.17
CA GLU A 94 -2.03 16.96 4.09
C GLU A 94 -2.18 16.00 2.92
N ALA A 95 -3.41 15.70 2.53
CA ALA A 95 -3.66 14.84 1.39
C ALA A 95 -2.84 15.46 0.27
N GLY A 96 -1.86 14.71 -0.19
CA GLY A 96 -0.92 15.22 -1.17
C GLY A 96 -1.73 15.90 -2.26
N ALA A 97 -1.34 17.09 -2.60
CA ALA A 97 -2.03 18.00 -3.49
C ALA A 97 -2.25 17.45 -4.92
N PHE A 98 -2.27 16.13 -5.08
CA PHE A 98 -2.39 15.47 -6.37
C PHE A 98 -3.83 15.10 -6.67
N PRO A 99 -4.44 15.73 -7.68
CA PRO A 99 -5.81 15.46 -8.04
C PRO A 99 -5.96 14.02 -8.55
N ILE A 100 -7.00 13.32 -8.08
CA ILE A 100 -7.41 12.04 -8.64
C ILE A 100 -7.88 12.28 -10.08
N ARG A 101 -7.32 11.53 -11.02
CA ARG A 101 -7.65 11.62 -12.44
C ARG A 101 -8.06 10.26 -12.99
N LYS A 102 -9.05 10.29 -13.88
CA LYS A 102 -9.46 9.15 -14.67
C LYS A 102 -8.99 9.35 -16.09
N MET A 103 -8.19 8.43 -16.61
CA MET A 103 -7.58 8.58 -17.93
C MET A 103 -7.40 7.24 -18.65
N PRO A 104 -7.26 7.24 -19.98
CA PRO A 104 -6.77 6.07 -20.69
C PRO A 104 -5.27 5.89 -20.42
N ALA A 105 -4.81 4.64 -20.44
CA ALA A 105 -3.40 4.28 -20.41
C ALA A 105 -3.15 3.16 -21.42
N ARG A 106 -2.02 3.22 -22.13
CA ARG A 106 -1.68 2.24 -23.15
C ARG A 106 -0.64 1.25 -22.59
N VAL A 107 -0.87 -0.04 -22.73
CA VAL A 107 0.13 -1.05 -22.42
C VAL A 107 1.37 -0.82 -23.30
N ALA A 108 2.46 -0.38 -22.69
CA ALA A 108 3.72 -0.11 -23.37
C ALA A 108 4.59 -1.37 -23.46
N SER A 109 4.63 -2.17 -22.40
CA SER A 109 5.34 -3.45 -22.38
C SER A 109 4.75 -4.41 -21.35
N LEU A 110 4.96 -5.70 -21.60
CA LEU A 110 4.65 -6.80 -20.73
C LEU A 110 5.91 -7.62 -20.53
N GLU A 111 6.37 -7.78 -19.30
CA GLU A 111 7.56 -8.54 -18.97
C GLU A 111 7.28 -9.51 -17.83
N ARG A 112 7.52 -10.79 -18.08
CA ARG A 112 7.36 -11.84 -17.07
C ARG A 112 8.58 -11.84 -16.16
N LEU A 113 8.42 -11.40 -14.90
CA LEU A 113 9.48 -11.35 -13.90
C LEU A 113 9.64 -12.67 -13.13
N ALA A 114 8.53 -13.43 -13.00
CA ALA A 114 8.47 -14.76 -12.39
C ALA A 114 7.34 -15.56 -13.03
N PRO A 115 7.21 -16.86 -12.79
CA PRO A 115 6.12 -17.66 -13.38
C PRO A 115 4.72 -17.07 -13.13
N ASP A 116 4.52 -16.42 -12.01
CA ASP A 116 3.25 -15.82 -11.59
C ASP A 116 3.30 -14.28 -11.39
N VAL A 117 4.38 -13.60 -11.82
CA VAL A 117 4.50 -12.15 -11.71
C VAL A 117 4.79 -11.51 -13.07
N MET A 118 3.94 -10.55 -13.46
CA MET A 118 4.09 -9.75 -14.68
C MET A 118 4.37 -8.30 -14.32
N ARG A 119 5.41 -7.71 -14.92
CA ARG A 119 5.61 -6.27 -14.95
C ARG A 119 4.86 -5.70 -16.15
N VAL A 120 3.91 -4.83 -15.87
CA VAL A 120 3.14 -4.12 -16.90
C VAL A 120 3.53 -2.65 -16.84
N LYS A 121 4.04 -2.11 -17.95
CA LYS A 121 4.26 -0.67 -18.09
C LYS A 121 3.09 -0.05 -18.84
N LEU A 122 2.49 0.97 -18.25
CA LEU A 122 1.34 1.70 -18.80
C LEU A 122 1.79 3.10 -19.17
N GLN A 123 1.84 3.38 -20.48
CA GLN A 123 2.12 4.71 -20.98
C GLN A 123 0.91 5.62 -20.82
N LEU A 124 1.15 6.76 -20.21
CA LEU A 124 0.15 7.80 -19.97
C LEU A 124 0.00 8.71 -21.19
N PRO A 125 -1.14 9.40 -21.38
CA PRO A 125 -1.30 10.39 -22.44
C PRO A 125 -0.27 11.51 -22.30
N ALA A 126 0.23 12.02 -23.43
CA ALA A 126 1.22 13.09 -23.44
C ALA A 126 0.72 14.40 -22.79
N THR A 127 -0.60 14.62 -22.83
CA THR A 127 -1.27 15.80 -22.26
C THR A 127 -1.51 15.70 -20.74
N GLU A 128 -1.31 14.52 -20.14
CA GLU A 128 -1.57 14.29 -18.74
C GLU A 128 -0.27 14.29 -17.92
N ALA A 129 -0.17 15.21 -16.99
CA ALA A 129 0.85 15.18 -15.94
C ALA A 129 0.27 14.48 -14.73
N VAL A 130 0.57 13.20 -14.56
CA VAL A 130 0.18 12.45 -13.35
C VAL A 130 1.24 12.68 -12.29
N GLN A 131 0.83 13.30 -11.20
CA GLN A 131 1.65 13.46 -10.00
C GLN A 131 1.16 12.48 -8.95
N TYR A 132 2.07 11.85 -8.24
CA TYR A 132 1.77 10.91 -7.15
C TYR A 132 2.94 10.82 -6.17
N HIS A 133 2.68 10.32 -4.97
CA HIS A 133 3.74 9.94 -4.05
C HIS A 133 4.20 8.51 -4.33
N ALA A 134 5.51 8.26 -4.29
CA ALA A 134 6.04 6.91 -4.33
C ALA A 134 5.37 6.04 -3.26
N GLY A 135 4.86 4.87 -3.65
CA GLY A 135 4.09 3.97 -2.78
C GLY A 135 2.57 4.03 -2.96
N GLN A 136 2.02 5.06 -3.61
CA GLN A 136 0.60 5.13 -3.95
C GLN A 136 0.22 4.13 -5.05
N TYR A 137 -1.08 3.89 -5.22
CA TYR A 137 -1.63 2.95 -6.19
C TYR A 137 -2.59 3.61 -7.20
N MET A 138 -2.88 2.89 -8.28
CA MET A 138 -3.89 3.21 -9.28
C MET A 138 -4.95 2.12 -9.32
N ASP A 139 -6.20 2.51 -9.57
CA ASP A 139 -7.27 1.58 -9.90
C ASP A 139 -7.29 1.36 -11.42
N VAL A 140 -7.29 0.10 -11.84
CA VAL A 140 -7.64 -0.33 -13.19
C VAL A 140 -9.16 -0.50 -13.25
N LEU A 141 -9.80 0.20 -14.18
CA LEU A 141 -11.25 0.18 -14.36
C LEU A 141 -11.61 -0.89 -15.40
N LEU A 142 -12.23 -1.97 -14.96
CA LEU A 142 -12.64 -3.06 -15.83
C LEU A 142 -13.92 -2.72 -16.61
N ARG A 143 -14.12 -3.39 -17.73
CA ARG A 143 -15.36 -3.24 -18.53
C ARG A 143 -16.62 -3.67 -17.79
N SER A 144 -16.48 -4.56 -16.82
CA SER A 144 -17.56 -4.98 -15.91
C SER A 144 -18.02 -3.89 -14.93
N GLY A 145 -17.29 -2.78 -14.83
CA GLY A 145 -17.48 -1.74 -13.82
C GLY A 145 -16.69 -1.96 -12.54
N GLU A 146 -16.09 -3.13 -12.37
CA GLU A 146 -15.24 -3.44 -11.23
C GLU A 146 -13.90 -2.70 -11.30
N ARG A 147 -13.23 -2.61 -10.15
CA ARG A 147 -11.92 -1.97 -10.01
C ARG A 147 -10.90 -2.97 -9.49
N ARG A 148 -9.66 -2.81 -9.91
CA ARG A 148 -8.53 -3.56 -9.37
C ARG A 148 -7.40 -2.60 -9.07
N SER A 149 -6.99 -2.56 -7.80
CA SER A 149 -5.96 -1.64 -7.31
C SER A 149 -4.58 -2.26 -7.45
N TYR A 150 -3.63 -1.49 -7.99
CA TYR A 150 -2.23 -1.90 -8.12
C TYR A 150 -1.32 -0.75 -7.72
N SER A 151 -0.39 -1.01 -6.80
CA SER A 151 0.62 -0.03 -6.41
C SER A 151 1.56 0.26 -7.57
N MET A 152 1.93 1.53 -7.72
CA MET A 152 2.90 1.95 -8.71
C MET A 152 4.30 1.52 -8.27
N GLY A 153 4.97 0.72 -9.10
CA GLY A 153 6.27 0.10 -8.82
C GLY A 153 7.46 0.96 -9.20
N ASN A 154 7.24 2.21 -9.62
CA ASN A 154 8.29 3.16 -9.95
C ASN A 154 8.03 4.52 -9.29
N ALA A 155 9.11 5.27 -9.04
CA ALA A 155 9.00 6.58 -8.41
C ALA A 155 8.52 7.66 -9.40
N PRO A 156 7.85 8.74 -8.93
CA PRO A 156 7.29 9.79 -9.80
C PRO A 156 8.27 10.42 -10.77
N HIS A 157 9.53 10.63 -10.36
CA HIS A 157 10.55 11.23 -11.23
C HIS A 157 10.93 10.36 -12.43
N THR A 158 10.66 9.05 -12.38
CA THR A 158 10.91 8.12 -13.50
C THR A 158 9.81 8.18 -14.56
N VAL A 159 8.69 8.83 -14.26
CA VAL A 159 7.56 9.07 -15.18
C VAL A 159 7.79 10.40 -15.90
N GLY A 160 9.03 10.65 -16.37
CA GLY A 160 9.43 11.89 -17.01
C GLY A 160 9.01 11.98 -18.49
N ASP A 161 9.47 13.03 -19.16
CA ASP A 161 9.00 13.46 -20.49
C ASP A 161 9.21 12.42 -21.60
N GLU A 162 10.23 11.55 -21.53
CA GLU A 162 10.51 10.56 -22.57
C GLU A 162 9.80 9.22 -22.38
N GLN A 163 9.51 8.82 -21.13
CA GLN A 163 8.85 7.54 -20.81
C GLN A 163 7.70 7.75 -19.82
N LYS A 164 6.66 8.48 -20.21
CA LYS A 164 5.47 8.69 -19.38
C LYS A 164 4.74 7.39 -19.06
N ALA A 165 5.42 6.46 -18.36
CA ALA A 165 4.90 5.15 -18.05
C ALA A 165 4.95 4.87 -16.54
N ILE A 166 3.82 4.47 -15.98
CA ILE A 166 3.76 3.84 -14.65
C ILE A 166 4.04 2.35 -14.77
N GLU A 167 4.67 1.79 -13.75
CA GLU A 167 5.01 0.37 -13.67
C GLU A 167 4.11 -0.30 -12.63
N LEU A 168 3.51 -1.43 -13.01
CA LEU A 168 2.70 -2.27 -12.11
C LEU A 168 3.30 -3.67 -12.05
N HIS A 169 3.39 -4.24 -10.84
CA HIS A 169 3.77 -5.64 -10.65
C HIS A 169 2.52 -6.46 -10.31
N ILE A 170 2.09 -7.28 -11.24
CA ILE A 170 0.82 -7.99 -11.15
C ILE A 170 1.08 -9.46 -10.90
N ARG A 171 0.61 -9.99 -9.77
CA ARG A 171 0.64 -11.42 -9.49
C ARG A 171 -0.58 -12.10 -10.11
N HIS A 172 -0.36 -13.23 -10.75
CA HIS A 172 -1.42 -14.08 -11.29
C HIS A 172 -2.24 -14.68 -10.15
N MET A 173 -3.53 -14.43 -10.20
CA MET A 173 -4.52 -15.07 -9.35
C MET A 173 -5.44 -15.89 -10.25
N PRO A 174 -5.25 -17.21 -10.34
CA PRO A 174 -6.06 -18.06 -11.23
C PRO A 174 -7.57 -17.87 -10.99
N GLY A 175 -8.33 -17.66 -12.06
CA GLY A 175 -9.74 -17.31 -11.99
C GLY A 175 -10.02 -15.81 -11.80
N GLY A 176 -8.99 -15.00 -11.62
CA GLY A 176 -9.11 -13.55 -11.51
C GLY A 176 -9.28 -12.90 -12.88
N GLN A 177 -10.45 -12.30 -13.16
CA GLN A 177 -10.78 -11.72 -14.46
C GLN A 177 -9.66 -10.86 -15.07
N PHE A 178 -9.06 -9.98 -14.27
CA PHE A 178 -8.01 -9.09 -14.76
C PHE A 178 -6.66 -9.81 -14.86
N THR A 179 -6.29 -10.59 -13.86
CA THR A 179 -4.98 -11.26 -13.86
C THR A 179 -4.90 -12.35 -14.91
N ASP A 180 -5.99 -13.10 -15.16
CA ASP A 180 -6.06 -14.07 -16.26
C ASP A 180 -5.92 -13.37 -17.61
N HIS A 181 -6.51 -12.17 -17.78
CA HIS A 181 -6.32 -11.37 -18.99
C HIS A 181 -4.86 -10.92 -19.15
N VAL A 182 -4.21 -10.43 -18.08
CA VAL A 182 -2.80 -10.01 -18.11
C VAL A 182 -1.87 -11.15 -18.50
N PHE A 183 -2.11 -12.37 -17.99
CA PHE A 183 -1.25 -13.53 -18.22
C PHE A 183 -1.57 -14.31 -19.50
N GLY A 184 -2.75 -14.12 -20.07
CA GLY A 184 -3.23 -14.88 -21.23
C GLY A 184 -3.38 -14.07 -22.52
N ALA A 185 -4.16 -13.00 -22.49
CA ALA A 185 -4.66 -12.32 -23.69
C ALA A 185 -4.16 -10.89 -23.87
N MET A 186 -3.69 -10.23 -22.82
CA MET A 186 -3.23 -8.83 -22.88
C MET A 186 -2.05 -8.68 -23.85
N LYS A 187 -2.09 -7.60 -24.62
CA LYS A 187 -1.05 -7.29 -25.62
C LYS A 187 -0.55 -5.87 -25.43
N GLU A 188 0.68 -5.63 -25.89
CA GLU A 188 1.17 -4.26 -26.08
C GLU A 188 0.22 -3.46 -26.97
N LYS A 189 0.15 -2.17 -26.71
CA LYS A 189 -0.75 -1.19 -27.33
C LYS A 189 -2.22 -1.30 -26.94
N GLU A 190 -2.62 -2.27 -26.11
CA GLU A 190 -3.96 -2.32 -25.55
C GLU A 190 -4.24 -1.07 -24.71
N ILE A 191 -5.47 -0.54 -24.81
CA ILE A 191 -5.89 0.63 -24.05
C ILE A 191 -6.69 0.18 -22.84
N MET A 192 -6.28 0.64 -21.69
CA MET A 192 -6.94 0.45 -20.41
C MET A 192 -7.45 1.79 -19.86
N ARG A 193 -8.36 1.75 -18.91
CA ARG A 193 -8.76 2.94 -18.14
C ARG A 193 -8.24 2.80 -16.73
N ILE A 194 -7.61 3.85 -16.24
CA ILE A 194 -7.06 3.91 -14.89
C ILE A 194 -7.58 5.13 -14.16
N GLU A 195 -7.58 5.08 -12.85
CA GLU A 195 -7.95 6.18 -11.97
C GLU A 195 -7.03 6.24 -10.76
N GLY A 196 -6.60 7.43 -10.38
CA GLY A 196 -5.71 7.66 -9.24
C GLY A 196 -4.99 9.00 -9.31
N PRO A 197 -4.00 9.24 -8.43
CA PRO A 197 -3.45 8.28 -7.46
C PRO A 197 -4.31 8.11 -6.21
N PHE A 198 -4.19 6.96 -5.55
CA PHE A 198 -4.84 6.63 -4.30
C PHE A 198 -3.85 6.10 -3.26
N GLY A 199 -4.28 6.04 -2.01
CA GLY A 199 -3.54 5.45 -0.90
C GLY A 199 -2.75 6.47 -0.09
N SER A 200 -2.60 6.15 1.20
CA SER A 200 -1.83 6.94 2.16
C SER A 200 -0.46 6.32 2.48
N PHE A 201 -0.09 5.26 1.75
CA PHE A 201 1.20 4.60 1.87
C PHE A 201 2.26 5.34 1.06
N PHE A 202 3.05 6.19 1.72
CA PHE A 202 4.19 6.92 1.15
C PHE A 202 5.14 7.38 2.26
N LEU A 203 6.38 7.69 1.89
CA LEU A 203 7.42 8.08 2.82
C LEU A 203 7.07 9.37 3.57
N ARG A 204 7.27 9.37 4.88
CA ARG A 204 7.23 10.57 5.73
C ARG A 204 8.59 11.26 5.65
N GLU A 205 8.67 12.30 4.79
CA GLU A 205 9.95 12.97 4.48
C GLU A 205 10.39 13.93 5.58
N ASP A 206 9.47 14.33 6.47
CA ASP A 206 9.70 15.18 7.64
C ASP A 206 10.34 14.43 8.83
N SER A 207 10.48 13.12 8.73
CA SER A 207 11.08 12.27 9.75
C SER A 207 12.53 11.89 9.41
N ASN A 208 13.35 11.77 10.47
CA ASN A 208 14.74 11.28 10.38
C ASN A 208 14.93 9.90 11.03
N LYS A 209 13.86 9.26 11.48
CA LYS A 209 13.94 7.94 12.11
C LYS A 209 14.45 6.89 11.13
N PRO A 210 15.24 5.89 11.57
CA PRO A 210 15.57 4.74 10.73
C PRO A 210 14.31 4.00 10.29
N ILE A 211 14.41 3.33 9.13
CA ILE A 211 13.28 2.75 8.44
C ILE A 211 13.41 1.23 8.36
N ILE A 212 12.36 0.52 8.70
CA ILE A 212 12.16 -0.88 8.31
C ILE A 212 11.21 -0.92 7.12
N LEU A 213 11.69 -1.44 6.00
CA LEU A 213 10.89 -1.72 4.81
C LEU A 213 10.56 -3.22 4.81
N LEU A 214 9.29 -3.60 4.89
CA LEU A 214 8.86 -4.98 4.88
C LEU A 214 8.00 -5.24 3.65
N ALA A 215 8.48 -6.10 2.76
CA ALA A 215 7.75 -6.53 1.57
C ALA A 215 7.36 -8.01 1.67
N SER A 216 6.14 -8.35 1.22
CA SER A 216 5.71 -9.73 1.00
C SER A 216 5.25 -9.90 -0.44
N GLY A 217 5.93 -10.77 -1.20
CA GLY A 217 5.64 -10.99 -2.61
C GLY A 217 5.65 -9.70 -3.44
N THR A 218 4.56 -9.42 -4.17
CA THR A 218 4.43 -8.19 -4.98
C THR A 218 4.25 -6.91 -4.16
N GLY A 219 4.15 -7.00 -2.84
CA GLY A 219 4.31 -5.84 -1.95
C GLY A 219 5.66 -5.15 -2.10
N PHE A 220 6.60 -5.76 -2.81
CA PHE A 220 7.85 -5.12 -3.19
C PHE A 220 7.65 -3.95 -4.18
N ALA A 221 6.61 -3.93 -5.01
CA ALA A 221 6.40 -2.87 -5.99
C ALA A 221 6.38 -1.45 -5.37
N PRO A 222 5.53 -1.11 -4.40
CA PRO A 222 5.55 0.20 -3.77
C PRO A 222 6.84 0.44 -2.96
N ILE A 223 7.44 -0.58 -2.37
CA ILE A 223 8.74 -0.45 -1.70
C ILE A 223 9.84 -0.07 -2.68
N LYS A 224 9.88 -0.66 -3.88
CA LYS A 224 10.81 -0.25 -4.96
C LYS A 224 10.63 1.22 -5.31
N ALA A 225 9.40 1.69 -5.45
CA ALA A 225 9.13 3.11 -5.70
C ALA A 225 9.64 4.01 -4.57
N LEU A 226 9.49 3.61 -3.29
CA LEU A 226 10.06 4.34 -2.16
C LEU A 226 11.60 4.40 -2.23
N LEU A 227 12.28 3.29 -2.53
CA LEU A 227 13.73 3.22 -2.66
C LEU A 227 14.24 4.15 -3.78
N GLU A 228 13.63 4.10 -4.95
CA GLU A 228 13.97 4.99 -6.08
C GLU A 228 13.76 6.46 -5.70
N HIS A 229 12.66 6.76 -4.99
CA HIS A 229 12.36 8.12 -4.53
C HIS A 229 13.40 8.61 -3.52
N MET A 230 13.76 7.80 -2.52
CA MET A 230 14.79 8.12 -1.54
C MET A 230 16.13 8.43 -2.22
N ALA A 231 16.55 7.58 -3.15
CA ALA A 231 17.79 7.79 -3.90
C ALA A 231 17.77 9.10 -4.72
N HIS A 232 16.66 9.36 -5.43
CA HIS A 232 16.51 10.58 -6.23
C HIS A 232 16.53 11.86 -5.38
N LYS A 233 15.88 11.82 -4.23
CA LYS A 233 15.81 12.97 -3.30
C LYS A 233 17.05 13.13 -2.40
N GLY A 234 17.99 12.18 -2.44
CA GLY A 234 19.12 12.17 -1.53
C GLY A 234 18.73 11.94 -0.07
N ILE A 235 17.63 11.23 0.18
CA ILE A 235 17.19 10.85 1.53
C ILE A 235 18.00 9.64 1.97
N ASN A 236 19.03 9.87 2.77
CA ASN A 236 20.00 8.85 3.20
C ASN A 236 19.69 8.31 4.61
N ARG A 237 18.40 8.23 4.97
CA ARG A 237 17.97 7.60 6.23
C ARG A 237 18.37 6.13 6.23
N SER A 238 18.91 5.63 7.35
CA SER A 238 19.19 4.20 7.49
C SER A 238 17.91 3.39 7.23
N ALA A 239 17.96 2.49 6.27
CA ALA A 239 16.85 1.66 5.87
C ALA A 239 17.23 0.19 5.79
N HIS A 240 16.38 -0.68 6.32
CA HIS A 240 16.57 -2.13 6.31
C HIS A 240 15.39 -2.75 5.56
N LEU A 241 15.65 -3.26 4.36
CA LEU A 241 14.65 -3.96 3.56
C LEU A 241 14.64 -5.45 3.88
N TYR A 242 13.50 -5.94 4.36
CA TYR A 242 13.19 -7.35 4.50
C TYR A 242 12.15 -7.73 3.45
N TRP A 243 12.54 -8.57 2.50
CA TRP A 243 11.61 -9.04 1.46
C TRP A 243 11.35 -10.54 1.61
N GLY A 244 10.10 -10.88 1.91
CA GLY A 244 9.64 -12.25 2.12
C GLY A 244 8.99 -12.86 0.88
N GLY A 245 9.39 -14.11 0.58
CA GLY A 245 8.74 -14.99 -0.38
C GLY A 245 8.54 -16.37 0.22
N ARG A 246 7.75 -17.23 -0.43
CA ARG A 246 7.69 -18.67 -0.09
C ARG A 246 8.90 -19.40 -0.66
N ARG A 247 9.22 -19.10 -1.92
CA ARG A 247 10.32 -19.71 -2.68
C ARG A 247 11.24 -18.62 -3.22
N PRO A 248 12.50 -18.91 -3.58
CA PRO A 248 13.44 -17.93 -4.12
C PRO A 248 12.90 -17.15 -5.33
N GLN A 249 12.14 -17.80 -6.22
CA GLN A 249 11.52 -17.18 -7.39
C GLN A 249 10.48 -16.11 -7.04
N ASP A 250 9.95 -16.09 -5.81
CA ASP A 250 9.02 -15.06 -5.35
C ASP A 250 9.72 -13.70 -5.13
N LEU A 251 11.06 -13.72 -5.00
CA LEU A 251 11.91 -12.53 -4.94
C LEU A 251 12.33 -12.11 -6.36
N TYR A 252 11.36 -11.84 -7.19
CA TYR A 252 11.46 -11.73 -8.66
C TYR A 252 12.35 -10.58 -9.18
N LEU A 253 12.81 -9.67 -8.32
CA LEU A 253 13.78 -8.61 -8.60
C LEU A 253 14.94 -8.64 -7.59
N ASN A 254 15.27 -9.80 -7.05
CA ASN A 254 16.35 -9.96 -6.05
C ASN A 254 17.66 -9.33 -6.51
N ASP A 255 18.09 -9.58 -7.74
CA ASP A 255 19.35 -9.06 -8.28
C ASP A 255 19.32 -7.53 -8.39
N TRP A 256 18.18 -6.96 -8.76
CA TRP A 256 18.00 -5.50 -8.77
C TRP A 256 18.17 -4.91 -7.36
N VAL A 257 17.57 -5.55 -6.34
CA VAL A 257 17.70 -5.07 -4.95
C VAL A 257 19.13 -5.18 -4.45
N GLN A 258 19.82 -6.28 -4.75
CA GLN A 258 21.24 -6.46 -4.37
C GLN A 258 22.12 -5.38 -4.99
N ALA A 259 21.97 -5.14 -6.30
CA ALA A 259 22.72 -4.09 -6.99
C ALA A 259 22.38 -2.68 -6.43
N PHE A 260 21.10 -2.44 -6.15
CA PHE A 260 20.66 -1.17 -5.58
C PHE A 260 21.24 -0.94 -4.18
N ALA A 261 21.23 -1.95 -3.31
CA ALA A 261 21.80 -1.87 -1.97
C ALA A 261 23.32 -1.66 -2.00
N GLN A 262 24.03 -2.29 -2.95
CA GLN A 262 25.46 -2.06 -3.16
C GLN A 262 25.78 -0.62 -3.55
N ALA A 263 24.91 0.01 -4.35
CA ALA A 263 25.07 1.40 -4.79
C ALA A 263 24.65 2.42 -3.71
N HIS A 264 23.89 2.02 -2.69
CA HIS A 264 23.33 2.91 -1.68
C HIS A 264 23.62 2.43 -0.26
N PRO A 265 24.75 2.90 0.36
CA PRO A 265 25.20 2.43 1.69
C PRO A 265 24.19 2.63 2.83
N TRP A 266 23.18 3.48 2.66
CA TRP A 266 22.10 3.70 3.63
C TRP A 266 21.07 2.55 3.65
N LEU A 267 21.10 1.63 2.66
CA LEU A 267 20.18 0.50 2.54
C LEU A 267 20.89 -0.81 2.85
N SER A 268 20.34 -1.60 3.76
CA SER A 268 20.63 -3.03 3.90
C SER A 268 19.49 -3.88 3.38
N TYR A 269 19.79 -5.07 2.84
CA TYR A 269 18.80 -5.97 2.26
C TYR A 269 18.91 -7.37 2.86
N VAL A 270 17.78 -7.89 3.31
CA VAL A 270 17.63 -9.24 3.90
C VAL A 270 16.51 -9.99 3.16
N PRO A 271 16.86 -10.83 2.18
CA PRO A 271 15.88 -11.73 1.57
C PRO A 271 15.52 -12.87 2.53
N VAL A 272 14.22 -13.21 2.62
CA VAL A 272 13.71 -14.23 3.55
C VAL A 272 12.78 -15.18 2.82
N ILE A 273 13.03 -16.50 2.93
CA ILE A 273 12.21 -17.54 2.29
C ILE A 273 11.54 -18.39 3.36
N SER A 274 10.19 -18.46 3.32
CA SER A 274 9.43 -19.18 4.35
C SER A 274 9.28 -20.68 4.08
N ASP A 275 9.41 -21.12 2.84
CA ASP A 275 9.15 -22.52 2.41
C ASP A 275 10.21 -22.96 1.40
N ALA A 276 11.48 -22.79 1.78
CA ALA A 276 12.61 -23.22 0.97
C ALA A 276 12.67 -24.77 0.88
N LEU A 277 12.80 -25.28 -0.31
CA LEU A 277 12.97 -26.73 -0.56
C LEU A 277 14.45 -27.05 -0.81
N PRO A 278 14.87 -28.31 -0.61
CA PRO A 278 16.27 -28.72 -0.86
C PRO A 278 16.76 -28.38 -2.26
N GLU A 279 15.89 -28.52 -3.28
CA GLU A 279 16.21 -28.22 -4.67
C GLU A 279 16.40 -26.71 -4.95
N ASP A 280 15.96 -25.83 -4.08
CA ASP A 280 16.20 -24.38 -4.22
C ASP A 280 17.64 -23.99 -3.94
N ALA A 281 18.41 -24.85 -3.28
CA ALA A 281 19.77 -24.57 -2.82
C ALA A 281 19.88 -23.21 -2.10
N TRP A 282 18.84 -22.82 -1.37
CA TRP A 282 18.75 -21.53 -0.67
C TRP A 282 19.67 -21.52 0.54
N SER A 283 20.64 -20.59 0.57
CA SER A 283 21.58 -20.40 1.68
C SER A 283 21.30 -19.16 2.52
N GLY A 284 20.27 -18.37 2.14
CA GLY A 284 19.87 -17.16 2.87
C GLY A 284 18.97 -17.47 4.06
N ARG A 285 18.39 -16.41 4.64
CA ARG A 285 17.51 -16.51 5.81
C ARG A 285 16.21 -17.24 5.47
N THR A 286 15.77 -18.10 6.39
CA THR A 286 14.50 -18.84 6.30
C THR A 286 13.52 -18.44 7.40
N GLY A 287 12.21 -18.72 7.17
CA GLY A 287 11.13 -18.45 8.09
C GLY A 287 10.27 -17.25 7.68
N PHE A 288 9.48 -16.72 8.62
CA PHE A 288 8.59 -15.60 8.34
C PHE A 288 9.35 -14.27 8.35
N VAL A 289 9.07 -13.42 7.37
CA VAL A 289 9.80 -12.16 7.16
C VAL A 289 9.73 -11.20 8.36
N HIS A 290 8.57 -11.09 9.04
CA HIS A 290 8.43 -10.26 10.23
C HIS A 290 9.25 -10.81 11.42
N ARG A 291 9.40 -12.13 11.55
CA ARG A 291 10.26 -12.74 12.56
C ARG A 291 11.74 -12.50 12.30
N ALA A 292 12.12 -12.38 11.03
CA ALA A 292 13.48 -11.97 10.67
C ALA A 292 13.79 -10.54 11.15
N VAL A 293 12.83 -9.62 11.02
CA VAL A 293 12.96 -8.25 11.57
C VAL A 293 13.15 -8.29 13.08
N LEU A 294 12.30 -9.01 13.82
CA LEU A 294 12.38 -9.12 15.28
C LEU A 294 13.69 -9.75 15.78
N ALA A 295 14.25 -10.69 15.01
CA ALA A 295 15.54 -11.29 15.35
C ALA A 295 16.71 -10.31 15.24
N ASP A 296 16.62 -9.33 14.32
CA ASP A 296 17.66 -8.34 14.09
C ASP A 296 17.43 -7.06 14.90
N HIS A 297 16.18 -6.75 15.24
CA HIS A 297 15.76 -5.53 15.92
C HIS A 297 14.91 -5.86 17.16
N ALA A 298 15.54 -5.98 18.32
CA ALA A 298 14.86 -6.22 19.58
C ALA A 298 14.05 -5.00 20.07
N ASP A 299 14.34 -3.81 19.55
CA ASP A 299 13.69 -2.55 19.89
C ASP A 299 13.45 -1.71 18.63
N LEU A 300 12.19 -1.47 18.31
CA LEU A 300 11.74 -0.65 17.19
C LEU A 300 11.14 0.70 17.63
N SER A 301 11.22 1.07 18.91
CA SER A 301 10.62 2.30 19.46
C SER A 301 11.09 3.58 18.77
N GLY A 302 12.30 3.56 18.18
CA GLY A 302 12.88 4.67 17.43
C GLY A 302 12.71 4.57 15.91
N HIS A 303 12.00 3.56 15.39
CA HIS A 303 11.88 3.30 13.96
C HIS A 303 10.53 3.72 13.38
N GLU A 304 10.51 3.82 12.07
CA GLU A 304 9.30 3.77 11.26
C GLU A 304 9.28 2.49 10.43
N VAL A 305 8.10 1.88 10.30
CA VAL A 305 7.92 0.67 9.52
C VAL A 305 7.00 0.96 8.33
N TYR A 306 7.44 0.59 7.14
CA TYR A 306 6.64 0.62 5.91
C TYR A 306 6.46 -0.80 5.42
N ALA A 307 5.25 -1.35 5.58
CA ALA A 307 4.96 -2.75 5.33
C ALA A 307 3.93 -2.94 4.22
N CYS A 308 4.25 -3.75 3.21
CA CYS A 308 3.37 -3.95 2.08
C CYS A 308 3.30 -5.41 1.61
N GLY A 309 2.10 -5.88 1.24
CA GLY A 309 1.87 -7.20 0.69
C GLY A 309 0.70 -7.97 1.30
N ALA A 310 0.86 -9.28 1.51
CA ALA A 310 -0.22 -10.15 1.98
C ALA A 310 -0.76 -9.73 3.36
N PRO A 311 -2.09 -9.59 3.54
CA PRO A 311 -2.69 -9.12 4.79
C PRO A 311 -2.26 -9.91 6.02
N VAL A 312 -2.12 -11.24 5.90
CA VAL A 312 -1.69 -12.11 7.01
C VAL A 312 -0.28 -11.75 7.50
N VAL A 313 0.61 -11.38 6.59
CA VAL A 313 1.99 -10.99 6.93
C VAL A 313 1.99 -9.59 7.58
N ILE A 314 1.26 -8.65 7.00
CA ILE A 314 1.19 -7.26 7.48
C ILE A 314 0.57 -7.20 8.88
N ASN A 315 -0.54 -7.90 9.11
CA ASN A 315 -1.20 -7.94 10.41
C ASN A 315 -0.34 -8.62 11.48
N ALA A 316 0.37 -9.70 11.13
CA ALA A 316 1.32 -10.35 12.04
C ALA A 316 2.48 -9.41 12.39
N ALA A 317 3.05 -8.74 11.38
CA ALA A 317 4.12 -7.77 11.60
C ALA A 317 3.69 -6.63 12.52
N GLN A 318 2.54 -6.00 12.27
CA GLN A 318 2.03 -4.91 13.10
C GLN A 318 1.83 -5.34 14.54
N ARG A 319 1.12 -6.46 14.77
CA ARG A 319 0.87 -6.99 16.10
C ARG A 319 2.18 -7.25 16.84
N ASP A 320 3.08 -8.01 16.22
CA ASP A 320 4.30 -8.50 16.88
C ASP A 320 5.33 -7.37 17.09
N PHE A 321 5.45 -6.41 16.16
CA PHE A 321 6.37 -5.28 16.33
C PHE A 321 5.91 -4.33 17.45
N VAL A 322 4.61 -4.11 17.59
CA VAL A 322 4.06 -3.30 18.67
C VAL A 322 4.20 -4.02 20.01
N SER A 323 3.83 -5.31 20.08
CA SER A 323 3.79 -6.05 21.36
C SER A 323 5.16 -6.56 21.82
N GLU A 324 6.07 -6.94 20.91
CA GLU A 324 7.34 -7.57 21.24
C GLU A 324 8.54 -6.61 21.13
N ALA A 325 8.49 -5.64 20.18
CA ALA A 325 9.62 -4.73 19.90
C ALA A 325 9.30 -3.25 20.19
N ARG A 326 8.24 -2.95 20.91
CA ARG A 326 7.88 -1.59 21.38
C ARG A 326 7.69 -0.56 20.26
N LEU A 327 7.35 -1.00 19.04
CA LEU A 327 7.05 -0.07 17.96
C LEU A 327 5.84 0.78 18.35
N ASP A 328 5.92 2.08 18.12
CA ASP A 328 4.75 2.96 18.19
C ASP A 328 3.77 2.55 17.07
N ALA A 329 2.53 2.24 17.43
CA ALA A 329 1.51 1.82 16.48
C ALA A 329 1.26 2.87 15.37
N ASP A 330 1.43 4.16 15.68
CA ASP A 330 1.32 5.25 14.73
C ASP A 330 2.54 5.38 13.79
N ALA A 331 3.65 4.69 14.08
CA ALA A 331 4.82 4.61 13.22
C ALA A 331 4.83 3.38 12.29
N PHE A 332 3.71 2.63 12.23
CA PHE A 332 3.51 1.51 11.31
C PHE A 332 2.61 1.92 10.16
N TYR A 333 3.20 2.09 8.97
CA TYR A 333 2.52 2.43 7.73
C TYR A 333 2.34 1.19 6.88
N ALA A 334 1.11 0.88 6.50
CA ALA A 334 0.80 -0.38 5.83
C ALA A 334 -0.05 -0.22 4.57
N ASP A 335 0.26 -1.05 3.57
CA ASP A 335 -0.61 -1.30 2.42
C ASP A 335 -0.82 -2.81 2.24
N ALA A 336 -1.93 -3.31 2.76
CA ALA A 336 -2.28 -4.73 2.70
C ALA A 336 -3.08 -5.04 1.42
N PHE A 337 -2.56 -5.93 0.58
CA PHE A 337 -3.16 -6.30 -0.69
C PHE A 337 -4.32 -7.28 -0.51
N THR A 338 -5.55 -6.77 -0.57
CA THR A 338 -6.76 -7.59 -0.51
C THR A 338 -7.16 -8.05 -1.91
N SER A 339 -7.49 -9.33 -2.05
CA SER A 339 -8.01 -9.89 -3.29
C SER A 339 -9.52 -9.67 -3.44
N ALA A 340 -10.06 -9.88 -4.66
CA ALA A 340 -11.51 -9.86 -4.86
C ALA A 340 -12.24 -10.94 -4.02
N ALA A 341 -11.60 -12.08 -3.75
CA ALA A 341 -12.14 -13.10 -2.85
C ALA A 341 -12.18 -12.63 -1.40
N ASP A 342 -11.21 -11.82 -0.99
CA ASP A 342 -11.24 -11.16 0.32
C ASP A 342 -12.37 -10.14 0.44
N GLN A 343 -12.74 -9.47 -0.65
CA GLN A 343 -13.82 -8.48 -0.71
C GLN A 343 -15.21 -9.12 -0.74
N ALA A 344 -15.37 -10.26 -1.42
CA ALA A 344 -16.64 -10.96 -1.56
C ALA A 344 -17.15 -11.63 -0.27
N GLN A 345 -16.34 -11.71 0.78
CA GLN A 345 -16.71 -12.28 2.08
C GLN A 345 -17.15 -11.21 3.10
N ALA A 346 -17.31 -9.96 2.66
CA ALA A 346 -17.72 -8.82 3.50
C ALA A 346 -19.24 -8.64 3.55
#